data_27316f2e6763e4986c8163ef374bd6c9
#
_entry.id   27316f2e6763e4986c8163ef374bd6c9
#
_cell.length_a   1.000
_cell.length_b   1.000
_cell.length_c   1.000
_cell.angle_alpha   90.00
_cell.angle_beta   90.00
_cell.angle_gamma   90.00
#
_symmetry.space_group_name_H-M   'P 1'
#
loop_
_entity.id
_entity.type
_entity.pdbx_description
1 polymer ?
#
loop_
_entity_poly.entity_id
_entity_poly.type
_entity_poly.pdbx_seq_one_letter_code
_entity_poly.pdbx_strand_id
1 'polypeptide(L)'
;MDYIQITKDNIEKEHICCAMSGKQSVMKKEWLKQRFAEGLVFYRSTERGKCFIEYIPAENAWVPIQADGYVYIDCLWVSGSLKGHGYANELLQQCVQDAKGQGRKGLCILSAEGRKREFLSDPKFMAYKGFAVADTSECGINLMYLPFEQDAEPPKFKACAKHPAVEQSGFVLYYTDQCPFTYYWVPRVEEAAREHGIPLKAVHITSK
;
A
#
# COMPACT_ATOMS: atom_id res chain seq x y z
N MET A 1 21.49 -4.08 7.82
CA MET A 1 20.90 -2.72 7.78
C MET A 1 20.18 -2.47 9.09
N ASP A 2 20.32 -1.29 9.68
CA ASP A 2 19.52 -0.95 10.85
C ASP A 2 18.17 -0.39 10.43
N TYR A 3 17.12 -0.79 11.15
CA TYR A 3 15.75 -0.37 10.87
C TYR A 3 15.15 0.29 12.10
N ILE A 4 14.25 1.25 11.83
CA ILE A 4 13.48 1.93 12.87
C ILE A 4 11.98 1.82 12.54
N GLN A 5 11.19 1.51 13.55
CA GLN A 5 9.75 1.62 13.46
C GLN A 5 9.32 3.07 13.68
N ILE A 6 8.55 3.60 12.76
CA ILE A 6 7.93 4.91 12.93
C ILE A 6 6.68 4.75 13.81
N THR A 7 6.61 5.56 14.84
CA THR A 7 5.54 5.57 15.84
C THR A 7 5.03 6.99 16.06
N LYS A 8 3.98 7.15 16.86
CA LYS A 8 3.48 8.49 17.25
C LYS A 8 4.55 9.33 17.96
N ASP A 9 5.47 8.69 18.69
CA ASP A 9 6.46 9.41 19.53
C ASP A 9 7.65 9.92 18.72
N ASN A 10 7.98 9.28 17.59
CA ASN A 10 9.15 9.63 16.80
C ASN A 10 8.83 10.22 15.41
N ILE A 11 7.61 10.10 14.91
CA ILE A 11 7.23 10.48 13.56
C ILE A 11 7.57 11.94 13.21
N GLU A 12 7.54 12.85 14.18
CA GLU A 12 7.87 14.26 13.92
C GLU A 12 9.36 14.48 13.67
N LYS A 13 10.21 13.71 14.34
CA LYS A 13 11.67 13.81 14.25
C LYS A 13 12.23 13.01 13.09
N GLU A 14 11.53 11.94 12.69
CA GLU A 14 11.98 11.00 11.69
C GLU A 14 11.49 11.37 10.28
N HIS A 15 12.31 11.09 9.26
CA HIS A 15 11.83 11.15 7.89
C HIS A 15 11.01 9.91 7.54
N ILE A 16 10.05 10.06 6.66
CA ILE A 16 9.36 8.94 6.02
C ILE A 16 9.93 8.77 4.62
N CYS A 17 10.41 7.57 4.29
CA CYS A 17 11.17 7.33 3.07
C CYS A 17 10.38 7.57 1.77
N CYS A 18 9.05 7.40 1.80
CA CYS A 18 8.20 7.63 0.63
C CYS A 18 8.01 9.11 0.30
N ALA A 19 8.10 10.01 1.33
CA ALA A 19 8.00 11.46 1.16
C ALA A 19 8.96 12.15 2.13
N MET A 20 10.09 12.63 1.63
CA MET A 20 11.18 13.12 2.47
C MET A 20 11.06 14.59 2.86
N SER A 21 10.25 15.37 2.15
CA SER A 21 10.09 16.81 2.41
C SER A 21 8.79 17.35 1.80
N GLY A 22 8.42 18.58 2.19
CA GLY A 22 7.30 19.33 1.64
C GLY A 22 5.93 18.87 2.14
N LYS A 23 4.87 19.39 1.52
CA LYS A 23 3.47 19.12 1.88
C LYS A 23 3.15 17.63 1.88
N GLN A 24 3.72 16.88 0.95
CA GLN A 24 3.53 15.42 0.82
C GLN A 24 3.98 14.67 2.07
N SER A 25 5.10 15.08 2.68
CA SER A 25 5.59 14.48 3.92
C SER A 25 4.65 14.75 5.09
N VAL A 26 4.19 16.00 5.23
CA VAL A 26 3.26 16.39 6.29
C VAL A 26 1.97 15.56 6.22
N MET A 27 1.36 15.49 5.04
CA MET A 27 0.10 14.77 4.84
C MET A 27 0.25 13.27 5.09
N LYS A 28 1.35 12.65 4.61
CA LYS A 28 1.60 11.23 4.90
C LYS A 28 1.83 10.98 6.39
N LYS A 29 2.50 11.88 7.10
CA LYS A 29 2.66 11.78 8.55
C LYS A 29 1.32 11.85 9.29
N GLU A 30 0.43 12.75 8.89
CA GLU A 30 -0.93 12.83 9.47
C GLU A 30 -1.74 11.56 9.19
N TRP A 31 -1.67 11.02 7.97
CA TRP A 31 -2.24 9.72 7.66
C TRP A 31 -1.74 8.62 8.58
N LEU A 32 -0.41 8.48 8.71
CA LEU A 32 0.22 7.46 9.55
C LEU A 32 -0.20 7.57 11.02
N LYS A 33 -0.23 8.80 11.57
CA LYS A 33 -0.66 9.03 12.97
C LYS A 33 -2.06 8.50 13.26
N GLN A 34 -2.99 8.70 12.31
CA GLN A 34 -4.35 8.19 12.45
C GLN A 34 -4.39 6.67 12.37
N ARG A 35 -3.59 6.08 11.47
CA ARG A 35 -3.59 4.62 11.20
C ARG A 35 -2.82 3.82 12.25
N PHE A 36 -1.88 4.40 12.99
CA PHE A 36 -1.18 3.69 14.08
C PHE A 36 -2.15 3.13 15.14
N ALA A 37 -3.26 3.81 15.41
CA ALA A 37 -4.30 3.31 16.31
C ALA A 37 -5.06 2.10 15.74
N GLU A 38 -5.02 1.90 14.42
CA GLU A 38 -5.61 0.77 13.71
C GLU A 38 -4.63 -0.38 13.50
N GLY A 39 -3.42 -0.28 14.06
CA GLY A 39 -2.39 -1.30 13.98
C GLY A 39 -1.45 -1.18 12.79
N LEU A 40 -1.43 -0.01 12.09
CA LEU A 40 -0.46 0.22 11.02
C LEU A 40 0.96 0.23 11.57
N VAL A 41 1.83 -0.46 10.86
CA VAL A 41 3.27 -0.50 11.11
C VAL A 41 4.01 0.08 9.92
N PHE A 42 4.98 0.94 10.20
CA PHE A 42 5.87 1.52 9.21
C PHE A 42 7.32 1.32 9.67
N TYR A 43 8.05 0.39 9.02
CA TYR A 43 9.48 0.17 9.21
C TYR A 43 10.27 0.79 8.08
N ARG A 44 11.34 1.49 8.39
CA ARG A 44 12.29 2.01 7.43
C ARG A 44 13.74 1.79 7.85
N SER A 45 14.66 1.81 6.89
CA SER A 45 16.09 1.88 7.21
C SER A 45 16.44 3.19 7.92
N THR A 46 17.45 3.17 8.77
CA THR A 46 18.00 4.39 9.39
C THR A 46 18.71 5.26 8.38
N GLU A 47 19.21 4.68 7.29
CA GLU A 47 19.87 5.41 6.22
C GLU A 47 18.89 6.25 5.40
N ARG A 48 19.43 7.32 4.80
CA ARG A 48 18.67 8.16 3.90
C ARG A 48 18.44 7.44 2.57
N GLY A 49 17.17 7.32 2.18
CA GLY A 49 16.77 6.64 0.93
C GLY A 49 15.42 5.96 1.06
N LYS A 50 14.98 5.33 -0.02
CA LYS A 50 13.72 4.59 -0.03
C LYS A 50 13.99 3.12 0.27
N CYS A 51 13.87 2.74 1.53
CA CYS A 51 13.99 1.37 2.01
C CYS A 51 13.03 1.23 3.20
N PHE A 52 11.81 0.79 2.94
CA PHE A 52 10.76 0.70 3.94
C PHE A 52 9.69 -0.32 3.57
N ILE A 53 8.93 -0.72 4.57
CA ILE A 53 7.69 -1.46 4.44
C ILE A 53 6.61 -0.79 5.29
N GLU A 54 5.38 -0.77 4.76
CA GLU A 54 4.18 -0.30 5.44
C GLU A 54 3.13 -1.40 5.36
N TYR A 55 2.54 -1.78 6.49
CA TYR A 55 1.50 -2.82 6.56
C TYR A 55 0.54 -2.58 7.71
N ILE A 56 -0.64 -3.16 7.59
CA ILE A 56 -1.75 -2.97 8.53
C ILE A 56 -2.57 -4.28 8.63
N PRO A 57 -3.26 -4.57 9.76
CA PRO A 57 -4.30 -5.59 9.76
C PRO A 57 -5.27 -5.40 8.59
N ALA A 58 -5.51 -6.44 7.81
CA ALA A 58 -6.24 -6.31 6.54
C ALA A 58 -7.69 -5.82 6.73
N GLU A 59 -8.27 -6.04 7.91
CA GLU A 59 -9.57 -5.51 8.32
C GLU A 59 -9.59 -3.97 8.34
N ASN A 60 -8.40 -3.38 8.55
CA ASN A 60 -8.19 -1.93 8.63
C ASN A 60 -7.57 -1.34 7.37
N ALA A 61 -7.28 -2.16 6.35
CA ALA A 61 -6.73 -1.69 5.09
C ALA A 61 -7.71 -0.80 4.32
N TRP A 62 -7.18 0.21 3.63
CA TRP A 62 -7.95 1.16 2.82
C TRP A 62 -8.02 0.71 1.35
N VAL A 63 -8.24 -0.58 1.17
CA VAL A 63 -8.46 -1.23 -0.12
C VAL A 63 -9.70 -2.10 -0.02
N PRO A 64 -10.47 -2.26 -1.10
CA PRO A 64 -11.73 -2.97 -1.08
C PRO A 64 -11.54 -4.50 -1.12
N ILE A 65 -10.98 -5.07 -0.05
CA ILE A 65 -10.72 -6.51 0.10
C ILE A 65 -11.48 -7.11 1.29
N GLN A 66 -11.70 -8.42 1.24
CA GLN A 66 -12.11 -9.28 2.34
C GLN A 66 -10.93 -10.18 2.66
N ALA A 67 -10.24 -9.91 3.76
CA ALA A 67 -8.99 -10.58 4.13
C ALA A 67 -8.85 -10.68 5.65
N ASP A 68 -9.95 -11.01 6.33
CA ASP A 68 -10.00 -11.09 7.78
C ASP A 68 -8.96 -12.07 8.33
N GLY A 69 -8.17 -11.59 9.28
CA GLY A 69 -7.09 -12.35 9.87
C GLY A 69 -5.77 -12.29 9.09
N TYR A 70 -5.69 -11.61 7.97
CA TYR A 70 -4.45 -11.34 7.25
C TYR A 70 -3.82 -10.00 7.68
N VAL A 71 -2.56 -9.81 7.31
CA VAL A 71 -1.90 -8.50 7.29
C VAL A 71 -1.82 -8.04 5.83
N TYR A 72 -2.28 -6.83 5.55
CA TYR A 72 -2.17 -6.21 4.25
C TYR A 72 -0.90 -5.35 4.17
N ILE A 73 -0.06 -5.60 3.17
CA ILE A 73 1.12 -4.79 2.89
C ILE A 73 0.72 -3.65 1.96
N ASP A 74 0.70 -2.42 2.51
CA ASP A 74 0.38 -1.22 1.74
C ASP A 74 1.51 -0.86 0.76
N CYS A 75 2.75 -0.96 1.21
CA CYS A 75 3.92 -0.61 0.41
C CYS A 75 5.16 -1.36 0.87
N LEU A 76 5.93 -1.86 -0.08
CA LEU A 76 7.29 -2.37 0.12
C LEU A 76 8.18 -1.75 -0.96
N TRP A 77 9.08 -0.86 -0.57
CA TRP A 77 9.89 -0.14 -1.54
C TRP A 77 11.34 -0.02 -1.13
N VAL A 78 12.22 -0.55 -2.00
CA VAL A 78 13.68 -0.36 -1.93
C VAL A 78 14.14 0.22 -3.25
N SER A 79 14.87 1.34 -3.25
CA SER A 79 15.27 2.02 -4.47
C SER A 79 16.70 2.57 -4.44
N GLY A 80 17.17 3.02 -5.61
CA GLY A 80 18.49 3.61 -5.76
C GLY A 80 19.62 2.65 -5.44
N SER A 81 20.64 3.13 -4.76
CA SER A 81 21.81 2.35 -4.32
C SER A 81 21.50 1.23 -3.32
N LEU A 82 20.32 1.26 -2.71
CA LEU A 82 19.89 0.24 -1.75
C LEU A 82 19.32 -1.03 -2.41
N LYS A 83 19.11 -1.02 -3.74
CA LYS A 83 18.66 -2.20 -4.48
C LYS A 83 19.76 -3.27 -4.56
N GLY A 84 19.34 -4.54 -4.62
CA GLY A 84 20.25 -5.66 -4.81
C GLY A 84 20.95 -6.18 -3.54
N HIS A 85 20.76 -5.53 -2.40
CA HIS A 85 21.38 -5.90 -1.11
C HIS A 85 20.51 -6.80 -0.22
N GLY A 86 19.37 -7.27 -0.71
CA GLY A 86 18.50 -8.15 0.08
C GLY A 86 17.55 -7.43 1.04
N TYR A 87 17.57 -6.11 1.16
CA TYR A 87 16.79 -5.36 2.15
C TYR A 87 15.27 -5.52 2.02
N ALA A 88 14.74 -5.71 0.81
CA ALA A 88 13.33 -6.03 0.63
C ALA A 88 12.95 -7.37 1.27
N ASN A 89 13.88 -8.33 1.30
CA ASN A 89 13.68 -9.61 1.97
C ASN A 89 13.68 -9.43 3.50
N GLU A 90 14.63 -8.65 4.04
CA GLU A 90 14.70 -8.37 5.48
C GLU A 90 13.40 -7.71 5.96
N LEU A 91 12.92 -6.68 5.26
CA LEU A 91 11.66 -6.00 5.57
C LEU A 91 10.45 -6.92 5.47
N LEU A 92 10.38 -7.76 4.44
CA LEU A 92 9.30 -8.73 4.29
C LEU A 92 9.34 -9.80 5.39
N GLN A 93 10.52 -10.28 5.77
CA GLN A 93 10.67 -11.23 6.88
C GLN A 93 10.23 -10.63 8.21
N GLN A 94 10.54 -9.34 8.47
CA GLN A 94 10.04 -8.64 9.65
C GLN A 94 8.51 -8.63 9.67
N CYS A 95 7.87 -8.29 8.56
CA CYS A 95 6.42 -8.32 8.44
C CYS A 95 5.84 -9.74 8.68
N VAL A 96 6.48 -10.78 8.16
CA VAL A 96 6.09 -12.18 8.41
C VAL A 96 6.17 -12.53 9.89
N GLN A 97 7.27 -12.14 10.56
CA GLN A 97 7.46 -12.41 12.00
C GLN A 97 6.41 -11.69 12.85
N ASP A 98 6.16 -10.42 12.56
CA ASP A 98 5.16 -9.63 13.27
C ASP A 98 3.75 -10.19 13.07
N ALA A 99 3.40 -10.57 11.84
CA ALA A 99 2.12 -11.16 11.52
C ALA A 99 1.92 -12.51 12.24
N LYS A 100 2.94 -13.38 12.25
CA LYS A 100 2.90 -14.65 12.97
C LYS A 100 2.82 -14.43 14.48
N GLY A 101 3.57 -13.47 15.03
CA GLY A 101 3.51 -13.11 16.46
C GLY A 101 2.13 -12.61 16.89
N GLN A 102 1.34 -12.04 15.97
CA GLN A 102 -0.04 -11.62 16.18
C GLN A 102 -1.08 -12.72 15.90
N GLY A 103 -0.67 -13.94 15.56
CA GLY A 103 -1.58 -15.03 15.21
C GLY A 103 -2.35 -14.81 13.91
N ARG A 104 -1.78 -14.05 12.96
CA ARG A 104 -2.41 -13.78 11.67
C ARG A 104 -2.32 -15.00 10.75
N LYS A 105 -3.29 -15.17 9.87
CA LYS A 105 -3.39 -16.28 8.90
C LYS A 105 -2.38 -16.21 7.76
N GLY A 106 -1.84 -15.01 7.49
CA GLY A 106 -0.92 -14.77 6.38
C GLY A 106 -0.79 -13.29 6.03
N LEU A 107 -0.16 -13.05 4.89
CA LEU A 107 0.00 -11.71 4.31
C LEU A 107 -0.79 -11.59 3.01
N CYS A 108 -1.23 -10.39 2.66
CA CYS A 108 -1.75 -10.09 1.34
C CYS A 108 -1.25 -8.73 0.84
N ILE A 109 -1.25 -8.55 -0.48
CA ILE A 109 -0.71 -7.37 -1.16
C ILE A 109 -1.34 -7.23 -2.55
N LEU A 110 -1.47 -5.99 -3.04
CA LEU A 110 -1.86 -5.74 -4.43
C LEU A 110 -0.67 -5.80 -5.37
N SER A 111 -0.89 -6.39 -6.54
CA SER A 111 0.09 -6.50 -7.61
C SER A 111 -0.60 -6.32 -8.98
N ALA A 112 0.19 -6.21 -10.04
CA ALA A 112 -0.36 -6.16 -11.40
C ALA A 112 -0.46 -7.56 -12.00
N GLU A 113 -1.42 -7.74 -12.88
CA GLU A 113 -1.43 -8.91 -13.75
C GLU A 113 -0.30 -8.80 -14.79
N GLY A 114 0.46 -9.89 -14.95
CA GLY A 114 1.54 -10.01 -15.92
C GLY A 114 2.82 -9.25 -15.53
N ARG A 115 2.97 -8.01 -15.96
CA ARG A 115 4.16 -7.19 -15.69
C ARG A 115 3.93 -6.16 -14.59
N LYS A 116 5.02 -5.78 -13.92
CA LYS A 116 4.98 -4.71 -12.92
C LYS A 116 4.33 -3.43 -13.47
N ARG A 117 3.42 -2.85 -12.69
CA ARG A 117 2.89 -1.49 -12.88
C ARG A 117 3.39 -0.58 -11.75
N GLU A 118 3.44 0.71 -12.02
CA GLU A 118 3.76 1.68 -10.98
C GLU A 118 2.72 1.66 -9.86
N PHE A 119 3.17 1.94 -8.63
CA PHE A 119 2.38 1.92 -7.40
C PHE A 119 1.82 0.55 -6.97
N LEU A 120 2.12 -0.52 -7.73
CA LEU A 120 1.81 -1.90 -7.37
C LEU A 120 3.08 -2.71 -7.15
N SER A 121 2.99 -3.76 -6.36
CA SER A 121 4.10 -4.67 -6.13
C SER A 121 4.48 -5.43 -7.40
N ASP A 122 5.76 -5.77 -7.51
CA ASP A 122 6.24 -6.58 -8.64
C ASP A 122 5.72 -8.02 -8.51
N PRO A 123 4.90 -8.51 -9.46
CA PRO A 123 4.32 -9.85 -9.37
C PRO A 123 5.36 -10.96 -9.38
N LYS A 124 6.47 -10.79 -10.11
CA LYS A 124 7.55 -11.78 -10.13
C LYS A 124 8.28 -11.87 -8.80
N PHE A 125 8.53 -10.73 -8.18
CA PHE A 125 9.14 -10.70 -6.84
C PHE A 125 8.20 -11.35 -5.81
N MET A 126 6.92 -11.03 -5.82
CA MET A 126 5.95 -11.61 -4.88
C MET A 126 5.82 -13.13 -5.09
N ALA A 127 5.70 -13.60 -6.34
CA ALA A 127 5.67 -15.03 -6.63
C ALA A 127 6.96 -15.75 -6.17
N TYR A 128 8.12 -15.15 -6.40
CA TYR A 128 9.40 -15.68 -5.90
C TYR A 128 9.43 -15.75 -4.36
N LYS A 129 8.68 -14.90 -3.67
CA LYS A 129 8.52 -14.92 -2.21
C LYS A 129 7.42 -15.86 -1.72
N GLY A 130 6.83 -16.65 -2.60
CA GLY A 130 5.82 -17.65 -2.27
C GLY A 130 4.39 -17.11 -2.25
N PHE A 131 4.16 -15.87 -2.64
CA PHE A 131 2.80 -15.36 -2.79
C PHE A 131 2.14 -15.98 -4.02
N ALA A 132 0.90 -16.41 -3.84
CA ALA A 132 0.00 -16.86 -4.92
C ALA A 132 -1.05 -15.79 -5.20
N VAL A 133 -1.67 -15.84 -6.38
CA VAL A 133 -2.83 -15.01 -6.71
C VAL A 133 -4.06 -15.61 -6.03
N ALA A 134 -4.72 -14.83 -5.17
CA ALA A 134 -5.96 -15.20 -4.51
C ALA A 134 -7.19 -14.79 -5.35
N ASP A 135 -7.14 -13.58 -5.93
CA ASP A 135 -8.24 -13.02 -6.71
C ASP A 135 -7.72 -11.96 -7.69
N THR A 136 -8.49 -11.66 -8.73
CA THR A 136 -8.14 -10.66 -9.76
C THR A 136 -9.33 -9.75 -10.02
N SER A 137 -9.08 -8.44 -10.12
CA SER A 137 -10.08 -7.45 -10.52
C SER A 137 -10.18 -7.35 -12.04
N GLU A 138 -11.29 -6.83 -12.56
CA GLU A 138 -11.50 -6.62 -14.01
C GLU A 138 -10.47 -5.70 -14.66
N CYS A 139 -9.86 -4.79 -13.89
CA CYS A 139 -8.81 -3.90 -14.39
C CYS A 139 -7.39 -4.51 -14.33
N GLY A 140 -7.26 -5.81 -14.06
CA GLY A 140 -6.00 -6.53 -14.05
C GLY A 140 -5.12 -6.21 -12.83
N ILE A 141 -5.75 -6.00 -11.67
CA ILE A 141 -5.08 -5.93 -10.37
C ILE A 141 -5.27 -7.27 -9.68
N ASN A 142 -4.16 -7.90 -9.29
CA ASN A 142 -4.15 -9.13 -8.52
C ASN A 142 -4.09 -8.83 -7.03
N LEU A 143 -4.93 -9.50 -6.25
CA LEU A 143 -4.75 -9.67 -4.82
C LEU A 143 -3.90 -10.92 -4.62
N MET A 144 -2.65 -10.72 -4.22
CA MET A 144 -1.73 -11.82 -3.92
C MET A 144 -1.71 -12.07 -2.42
N TYR A 145 -1.50 -13.34 -2.03
CA TYR A 145 -1.45 -13.73 -0.63
C TYR A 145 -0.35 -14.76 -0.35
N LEU A 146 0.14 -14.76 0.87
CA LEU A 146 1.07 -15.74 1.43
C LEU A 146 0.42 -16.32 2.71
N PRO A 147 -0.24 -17.48 2.64
CA PRO A 147 -0.83 -18.10 3.81
C PRO A 147 0.26 -18.69 4.71
N PHE A 148 0.05 -18.67 6.03
CA PHE A 148 0.95 -19.32 6.99
C PHE A 148 0.50 -20.76 7.31
N GLU A 149 -0.76 -21.08 7.06
CA GLU A 149 -1.38 -22.39 7.24
C GLU A 149 -1.99 -22.85 5.92
N GLN A 150 -1.99 -24.18 5.68
CA GLN A 150 -2.45 -24.74 4.40
C GLN A 150 -3.94 -24.58 4.15
N ASP A 151 -4.74 -24.51 5.22
CA ASP A 151 -6.20 -24.38 5.19
C ASP A 151 -6.68 -22.91 5.31
N ALA A 152 -5.77 -21.95 5.29
CA ALA A 152 -6.13 -20.54 5.33
C ALA A 152 -6.93 -20.13 4.09
N GLU A 153 -8.18 -19.70 4.30
CA GLU A 153 -9.06 -19.27 3.20
C GLU A 153 -8.44 -18.09 2.44
N PRO A 154 -8.34 -18.17 1.09
CA PRO A 154 -7.77 -17.07 0.29
C PRO A 154 -8.58 -15.78 0.42
N PRO A 155 -7.93 -14.62 0.54
CA PRO A 155 -8.60 -13.33 0.54
C PRO A 155 -9.24 -13.04 -0.82
N LYS A 156 -10.25 -12.14 -0.84
CA LYS A 156 -11.00 -11.79 -2.05
C LYS A 156 -11.18 -10.28 -2.17
N PHE A 157 -11.38 -9.79 -3.37
CA PHE A 157 -11.89 -8.45 -3.58
C PHE A 157 -13.35 -8.35 -3.17
N LYS A 158 -13.76 -7.21 -2.59
CA LYS A 158 -15.17 -6.89 -2.38
C LYS A 158 -15.87 -6.68 -3.73
N ALA A 159 -17.18 -6.89 -3.76
CA ALA A 159 -17.98 -6.74 -4.99
C ALA A 159 -17.81 -5.36 -5.65
N CYS A 160 -17.70 -4.29 -4.86
CA CYS A 160 -17.49 -2.92 -5.37
C CYS A 160 -16.15 -2.75 -6.12
N ALA A 161 -15.15 -3.59 -5.89
CA ALA A 161 -13.89 -3.56 -6.63
C ALA A 161 -13.96 -4.35 -7.94
N LYS A 162 -14.86 -5.35 -8.01
CA LYS A 162 -15.08 -6.14 -9.23
C LYS A 162 -16.07 -5.48 -10.17
N HIS A 163 -17.14 -4.95 -9.61
CA HIS A 163 -18.23 -4.31 -10.35
C HIS A 163 -18.51 -2.93 -9.75
N PRO A 164 -17.68 -1.92 -10.04
CA PRO A 164 -17.89 -0.58 -9.53
C PRO A 164 -19.17 -0.01 -10.11
N ALA A 165 -20.20 0.15 -9.28
CA ALA A 165 -21.41 0.87 -9.64
C ALA A 165 -21.10 2.37 -9.69
N VAL A 166 -20.64 2.87 -10.83
CA VAL A 166 -20.41 4.30 -11.05
C VAL A 166 -21.68 4.90 -11.65
N GLU A 167 -22.51 5.52 -10.80
CA GLU A 167 -23.73 6.21 -11.24
C GLU A 167 -23.45 7.57 -11.93
N GLN A 168 -22.18 7.97 -12.03
CA GLN A 168 -21.82 9.29 -12.57
C GLN A 168 -21.31 9.19 -13.99
N SER A 169 -21.85 10.00 -14.88
CA SER A 169 -21.29 10.24 -16.21
C SER A 169 -20.09 11.18 -16.12
N GLY A 170 -19.06 10.95 -16.97
CA GLY A 170 -17.85 11.77 -17.03
C GLY A 170 -16.67 11.15 -16.27
N PHE A 171 -15.66 11.97 -16.01
CA PHE A 171 -14.44 11.53 -15.31
C PHE A 171 -14.54 11.84 -13.82
N VAL A 172 -14.32 10.82 -12.99
CA VAL A 172 -14.25 10.96 -11.55
C VAL A 172 -12.93 10.42 -11.05
N LEU A 173 -12.15 11.24 -10.33
CA LEU A 173 -10.89 10.87 -9.71
C LEU A 173 -11.13 10.67 -8.21
N TYR A 174 -11.08 9.41 -7.76
CA TYR A 174 -11.10 9.07 -6.34
C TYR A 174 -9.69 8.98 -5.80
N TYR A 175 -9.42 9.59 -4.65
CA TYR A 175 -8.10 9.56 -4.03
C TYR A 175 -8.16 9.56 -2.51
N THR A 176 -7.06 9.09 -1.89
CA THR A 176 -6.85 9.06 -0.42
C THR A 176 -5.52 9.70 -0.07
N ASP A 177 -5.27 9.92 1.21
CA ASP A 177 -3.98 10.42 1.74
C ASP A 177 -2.96 9.29 1.99
N GLN A 178 -3.31 8.05 1.67
CA GLN A 178 -2.47 6.88 1.90
C GLN A 178 -1.11 6.97 1.19
N CYS A 179 -1.11 7.41 -0.07
CA CYS A 179 0.11 7.57 -0.85
C CYS A 179 0.48 9.06 -1.00
N PRO A 180 1.70 9.48 -0.63
CA PRO A 180 2.11 10.88 -0.76
C PRO A 180 2.15 11.37 -2.21
N PHE A 181 2.25 10.46 -3.19
CA PHE A 181 2.17 10.82 -4.60
C PHE A 181 0.80 11.33 -5.05
N THR A 182 -0.25 11.09 -4.28
CA THR A 182 -1.59 11.66 -4.50
C THR A 182 -1.51 13.18 -4.62
N TYR A 183 -0.78 13.85 -3.72
CA TYR A 183 -0.59 15.30 -3.75
C TYR A 183 0.22 15.82 -4.93
N TYR A 184 0.96 14.94 -5.58
CA TYR A 184 1.67 15.28 -6.80
C TYR A 184 0.78 15.11 -8.03
N TRP A 185 -0.01 14.02 -8.08
CA TRP A 185 -0.75 13.64 -9.27
C TRP A 185 -2.13 14.29 -9.36
N VAL A 186 -2.88 14.41 -8.26
CA VAL A 186 -4.25 14.97 -8.29
C VAL A 186 -4.28 16.36 -8.93
N PRO A 187 -3.48 17.35 -8.52
CA PRO A 187 -3.50 18.67 -9.15
C PRO A 187 -3.13 18.65 -10.65
N ARG A 188 -2.24 17.72 -11.04
CA ARG A 188 -1.84 17.57 -12.45
C ARG A 188 -2.92 16.96 -13.32
N VAL A 189 -3.64 16.00 -12.79
CA VAL A 189 -4.79 15.41 -13.49
C VAL A 189 -5.91 16.45 -13.63
N GLU A 190 -6.18 17.24 -12.60
CA GLU A 190 -7.14 18.34 -12.65
C GLU A 190 -6.76 19.42 -13.67
N GLU A 191 -5.48 19.79 -13.72
CA GLU A 191 -4.95 20.76 -14.68
C GLU A 191 -5.04 20.22 -16.12
N ALA A 192 -4.61 19.00 -16.37
CA ALA A 192 -4.70 18.38 -17.68
C ALA A 192 -6.17 18.25 -18.16
N ALA A 193 -7.08 17.86 -17.26
CA ALA A 193 -8.50 17.82 -17.59
C ALA A 193 -9.05 19.19 -18.00
N ARG A 194 -8.67 20.26 -17.25
CA ARG A 194 -9.06 21.65 -17.56
C ARG A 194 -8.52 22.10 -18.92
N GLU A 195 -7.21 21.84 -19.21
CA GLU A 195 -6.58 22.20 -20.47
C GLU A 195 -7.23 21.54 -21.68
N HIS A 196 -7.74 20.32 -21.50
CA HIS A 196 -8.43 19.58 -22.57
C HIS A 196 -9.94 19.74 -22.57
N GLY A 197 -10.50 20.60 -21.71
CA GLY A 197 -11.94 20.83 -21.62
C GLY A 197 -12.73 19.60 -21.15
N ILE A 198 -12.09 18.70 -20.41
CA ILE A 198 -12.69 17.47 -19.89
C ILE A 198 -13.30 17.74 -18.50
N PRO A 199 -14.62 17.58 -18.31
CA PRO A 199 -15.23 17.69 -16.98
C PRO A 199 -14.64 16.59 -16.06
N LEU A 200 -13.98 16.99 -14.98
CA LEU A 200 -13.43 16.10 -13.97
C LEU A 200 -13.97 16.47 -12.59
N LYS A 201 -14.43 15.46 -11.85
CA LYS A 201 -14.76 15.57 -10.44
C LYS A 201 -13.72 14.85 -9.61
N ALA A 202 -13.00 15.57 -8.75
CA ALA A 202 -12.10 14.95 -7.77
C ALA A 202 -12.86 14.68 -6.45
N VAL A 203 -12.74 13.46 -5.94
CA VAL A 203 -13.41 12.99 -4.70
C VAL A 203 -12.37 12.48 -3.73
N HIS A 204 -12.18 13.20 -2.63
CA HIS A 204 -11.30 12.78 -1.54
C HIS A 204 -12.04 11.79 -0.64
N ILE A 205 -11.53 10.56 -0.57
CA ILE A 205 -12.06 9.50 0.31
C ILE A 205 -11.41 9.68 1.68
N THR A 206 -12.21 10.04 2.67
CA THR A 206 -11.77 10.30 4.05
C THR A 206 -12.28 9.27 5.06
N SER A 207 -13.15 8.36 4.63
CA SER A 207 -13.70 7.25 5.44
C SER A 207 -13.81 5.97 4.62
N LYS A 208 -13.80 4.82 5.33
CA LYS A 208 -14.04 3.48 4.74
C LYS A 208 -15.52 3.24 4.55
#